data_e0ac21843378ecfceb9931b303d03337
#
_entry.id   e0ac21843378ecfceb9931b303d03337
#
_cell.length_a   1.000
_cell.length_b   1.000
_cell.length_c   1.000
_cell.angle_alpha   90.00
_cell.angle_beta   90.00
_cell.angle_gamma   90.00
#
_symmetry.space_group_name_H-M   'P 1'
#
loop_
_entity.id
_entity.type
_entity.pdbx_description
1 polymer ?
#
loop_
_entity_poly.entity_id
_entity_poly.type
_entity_poly.pdbx_seq_one_letter_code
_entity_poly.pdbx_strand_id
1 'polypeptide(L)'
;MGAYYFLSCLLPSLPSLQGDKLPLSFPEISSLVRRHILPADESLLVSHLSVIDAANFENSDLKRDLFLEGGSLGREDLEAGRNLPAFIGTFLEEKERGIRRPHVHDRLWELCYGTILEAAGKRGCRFLLDYIPWEIELRNRLAALRLRESGKSAEEHSVLPLIRSFDFTALLSQIEGQKNPLAVERLLDGERLKHIYHCQGNDPFSLDSLLAYLSRAMIYGRWERLQEPYDMNNYLFGGG
;
A
#
# COMPACT_ATOMS: atom_id res chain seq x y z
N MET A 1 28.71 2.11 10.89
CA MET A 1 27.95 1.03 10.23
C MET A 1 26.49 1.40 10.31
N GLY A 2 25.72 1.27 9.23
CA GLY A 2 24.28 1.52 9.22
C GLY A 2 23.56 0.60 10.22
N ALA A 3 22.46 1.09 10.79
CA ALA A 3 21.74 0.40 11.88
C ALA A 3 21.25 -1.00 11.46
N TYR A 4 21.00 -1.22 10.17
CA TYR A 4 20.38 -2.44 9.63
C TYR A 4 21.33 -3.29 8.75
N TYR A 5 22.65 -3.18 8.93
CA TYR A 5 23.61 -3.96 8.16
C TYR A 5 23.30 -5.47 8.12
N PHE A 6 23.11 -6.07 9.30
CA PHE A 6 22.80 -7.50 9.41
C PHE A 6 21.50 -7.86 8.68
N LEU A 7 20.43 -7.09 8.92
CA LEU A 7 19.13 -7.34 8.31
C LEU A 7 19.17 -7.16 6.79
N SER A 8 19.85 -6.14 6.29
CA SER A 8 20.00 -5.92 4.84
C SER A 8 20.78 -7.05 4.14
N CYS A 9 21.74 -7.66 4.84
CA CYS A 9 22.46 -8.82 4.30
C CYS A 9 21.62 -10.12 4.38
N LEU A 10 20.65 -10.19 5.28
CA LEU A 10 19.77 -11.34 5.46
C LEU A 10 18.60 -11.36 4.47
N LEU A 11 18.16 -10.18 4.04
CA LEU A 11 17.07 -10.03 3.09
C LEU A 11 17.47 -10.49 1.69
N PRO A 12 16.61 -11.28 0.99
CA PRO A 12 16.92 -11.71 -0.36
C PRO A 12 16.91 -10.55 -1.36
N SER A 13 17.63 -10.71 -2.46
CA SER A 13 17.54 -9.78 -3.58
C SER A 13 16.14 -9.83 -4.18
N LEU A 14 15.53 -8.65 -4.42
CA LEU A 14 14.27 -8.57 -5.11
C LEU A 14 14.45 -8.81 -6.62
N PRO A 15 13.44 -9.34 -7.32
CA PRO A 15 13.45 -9.51 -8.76
C PRO A 15 13.74 -8.19 -9.50
N SER A 16 14.31 -8.30 -10.69
CA SER A 16 14.55 -7.14 -11.55
C SER A 16 13.34 -6.79 -12.43
N LEU A 17 12.46 -7.75 -12.70
CA LEU A 17 11.28 -7.60 -13.53
C LEU A 17 10.00 -7.91 -12.75
N GLN A 18 8.95 -7.15 -13.07
CA GLN A 18 7.60 -7.44 -12.56
C GLN A 18 7.13 -8.79 -13.09
N GLY A 19 6.78 -9.69 -12.16
CA GLY A 19 6.28 -11.00 -12.49
C GLY A 19 7.25 -12.14 -12.26
N ASP A 20 8.51 -11.85 -11.94
CA ASP A 20 9.42 -12.86 -11.41
C ASP A 20 9.03 -13.18 -9.97
N LYS A 21 9.24 -14.45 -9.58
CA LYS A 21 8.93 -14.90 -8.21
C LYS A 21 9.84 -14.26 -7.18
N LEU A 22 9.26 -13.89 -6.05
CA LEU A 22 10.02 -13.52 -4.87
C LEU A 22 10.76 -14.75 -4.31
N PRO A 23 12.02 -14.63 -3.88
CA PRO A 23 12.72 -15.72 -3.20
C PRO A 23 12.09 -16.16 -1.88
N LEU A 24 11.44 -15.22 -1.18
CA LEU A 24 10.58 -15.41 -0.02
C LEU A 24 9.27 -14.67 -0.26
N SER A 25 8.16 -15.22 0.19
CA SER A 25 6.86 -14.52 0.12
C SER A 25 6.89 -13.21 0.92
N PHE A 26 6.04 -12.25 0.57
CA PHE A 26 5.98 -10.99 1.31
C PHE A 26 5.70 -11.17 2.82
N PRO A 27 4.79 -12.07 3.27
CA PRO A 27 4.60 -12.36 4.70
C PRO A 27 5.87 -12.86 5.40
N GLU A 28 6.65 -13.72 4.74
CA GLU A 28 7.93 -14.20 5.29
C GLU A 28 8.95 -13.07 5.41
N ILE A 29 9.05 -12.20 4.38
CA ILE A 29 9.90 -11.00 4.41
C ILE A 29 9.46 -10.07 5.56
N SER A 30 8.16 -9.77 5.67
CA SER A 30 7.61 -8.93 6.73
C SER A 30 7.91 -9.51 8.13
N SER A 31 7.73 -10.81 8.31
CA SER A 31 8.05 -11.51 9.55
C SER A 31 9.55 -11.46 9.88
N LEU A 32 10.41 -11.60 8.87
CA LEU A 32 11.85 -11.50 9.03
C LEU A 32 12.26 -10.09 9.51
N VAL A 33 11.70 -9.06 8.87
CA VAL A 33 11.95 -7.66 9.27
C VAL A 33 11.46 -7.39 10.67
N ARG A 34 10.24 -7.82 11.03
CA ARG A 34 9.69 -7.65 12.39
C ARG A 34 10.55 -8.24 13.48
N ARG A 35 11.19 -9.38 13.24
CA ARG A 35 12.07 -10.05 14.21
C ARG A 35 13.40 -9.34 14.44
N HIS A 36 13.83 -8.51 13.49
CA HIS A 36 15.16 -7.89 13.51
C HIS A 36 15.13 -6.37 13.49
N ILE A 37 13.94 -5.77 13.44
CA ILE A 37 13.79 -4.31 13.54
C ILE A 37 14.22 -3.82 14.93
N LEU A 38 14.82 -2.66 15.01
CA LEU A 38 15.15 -2.04 16.28
C LEU A 38 13.86 -1.64 17.02
N PRO A 39 13.77 -1.83 18.35
CA PRO A 39 12.58 -1.45 19.12
C PRO A 39 12.14 0.01 18.90
N ALA A 40 13.11 0.90 18.70
CA ALA A 40 12.83 2.31 18.44
C ALA A 40 12.16 2.58 17.08
N ASP A 41 12.21 1.63 16.14
CA ASP A 41 11.69 1.75 14.77
C ASP A 41 10.44 0.88 14.54
N GLU A 42 10.06 0.05 15.52
CA GLU A 42 8.95 -0.88 15.42
C GLU A 42 7.62 -0.18 15.13
N SER A 43 7.33 0.92 15.83
CA SER A 43 6.10 1.68 15.62
C SER A 43 6.00 2.26 14.21
N LEU A 44 7.11 2.66 13.61
CA LEU A 44 7.14 3.14 12.23
C LEU A 44 6.94 2.00 11.24
N LEU A 45 7.55 0.83 11.48
CA LEU A 45 7.31 -0.37 10.68
C LEU A 45 5.83 -0.76 10.69
N VAL A 46 5.21 -0.82 11.87
CA VAL A 46 3.78 -1.11 12.03
C VAL A 46 2.94 -0.10 11.26
N SER A 47 3.24 1.20 11.39
CA SER A 47 2.54 2.24 10.64
C SER A 47 2.74 2.09 9.12
N HIS A 48 3.94 1.74 8.64
CA HIS A 48 4.18 1.51 7.22
C HIS A 48 3.38 0.31 6.68
N LEU A 49 3.26 -0.76 7.44
CA LEU A 49 2.51 -1.96 7.06
C LEU A 49 0.99 -1.77 7.19
N SER A 50 0.51 -0.69 7.81
CA SER A 50 -0.92 -0.40 7.97
C SER A 50 -1.66 -0.17 6.64
N VAL A 51 -0.95 0.06 5.52
CA VAL A 51 -1.54 0.06 4.17
C VAL A 51 -2.19 -1.30 3.84
N ILE A 52 -1.64 -2.40 4.36
CA ILE A 52 -2.18 -3.75 4.18
C ILE A 52 -3.43 -3.90 5.05
N ASP A 53 -3.39 -3.41 6.28
CA ASP A 53 -4.52 -3.46 7.21
C ASP A 53 -5.69 -2.61 6.68
N ALA A 54 -5.41 -1.43 6.11
CA ALA A 54 -6.42 -0.59 5.46
C ALA A 54 -7.06 -1.30 4.25
N ALA A 55 -6.25 -1.96 3.41
CA ALA A 55 -6.75 -2.71 2.27
C ALA A 55 -7.60 -3.93 2.70
N ASN A 56 -7.17 -4.65 3.74
CA ASN A 56 -7.92 -5.77 4.29
C ASN A 56 -9.27 -5.32 4.88
N PHE A 57 -9.27 -4.21 5.62
CA PHE A 57 -10.49 -3.65 6.16
C PHE A 57 -11.44 -3.18 5.04
N GLU A 58 -10.94 -2.48 4.02
CA GLU A 58 -11.74 -2.08 2.86
C GLU A 58 -12.33 -3.29 2.13
N ASN A 59 -11.54 -4.34 1.90
CA ASN A 59 -12.02 -5.56 1.26
C ASN A 59 -13.14 -6.23 2.09
N SER A 60 -12.96 -6.33 3.40
CA SER A 60 -13.97 -6.87 4.32
C SER A 60 -15.26 -6.05 4.31
N ASP A 61 -15.19 -4.72 4.41
CA ASP A 61 -16.36 -3.82 4.38
C ASP A 61 -17.10 -3.88 3.03
N LEU A 62 -16.36 -4.11 1.92
CA LEU A 62 -16.90 -4.32 0.57
C LEU A 62 -17.30 -5.78 0.29
N LYS A 63 -17.21 -6.67 1.29
CA LYS A 63 -17.53 -8.10 1.18
C LYS A 63 -16.76 -8.82 0.05
N ARG A 64 -15.51 -8.44 -0.14
CA ARG A 64 -14.58 -9.11 -1.05
C ARG A 64 -13.84 -10.20 -0.28
N ASP A 65 -13.81 -11.42 -0.81
CA ASP A 65 -13.01 -12.50 -0.25
C ASP A 65 -11.54 -12.36 -0.68
N LEU A 66 -10.90 -11.33 -0.18
CA LEU A 66 -9.48 -11.07 -0.40
C LEU A 66 -8.86 -10.58 0.91
N PHE A 67 -7.93 -11.35 1.43
CA PHE A 67 -7.12 -10.98 2.60
C PHE A 67 -5.64 -11.01 2.22
N LEU A 68 -4.95 -9.91 2.52
CA LEU A 68 -3.51 -9.73 2.27
C LEU A 68 -2.75 -10.01 3.56
N GLU A 69 -1.84 -10.97 3.52
CA GLU A 69 -0.97 -11.28 4.65
C GLU A 69 0.21 -10.31 4.73
N GLY A 70 0.81 -10.22 5.93
CA GLY A 70 2.00 -9.38 6.18
C GLY A 70 1.71 -8.04 6.83
N GLY A 71 0.43 -7.66 7.00
CA GLY A 71 -0.01 -6.54 7.84
C GLY A 71 0.11 -6.83 9.33
N SER A 72 -0.42 -5.94 10.16
CA SER A 72 -0.46 -6.11 11.63
C SER A 72 -1.72 -6.83 12.09
N LEU A 73 -2.79 -6.74 11.31
CA LEU A 73 -4.11 -7.27 11.61
C LEU A 73 -4.25 -8.68 11.04
N GLY A 74 -4.60 -9.65 11.90
CA GLY A 74 -4.94 -11.00 11.48
C GLY A 74 -6.36 -11.10 10.92
N ARG A 75 -6.65 -12.11 10.09
CA ARG A 75 -7.98 -12.35 9.53
C ARG A 75 -9.04 -12.52 10.63
N GLU A 76 -8.75 -13.33 11.64
CA GLU A 76 -9.67 -13.58 12.76
C GLU A 76 -9.98 -12.32 13.58
N ASP A 77 -8.98 -11.46 13.80
CA ASP A 77 -9.17 -10.20 14.52
C ASP A 77 -9.99 -9.20 13.68
N LEU A 78 -9.76 -9.15 12.37
CA LEU A 78 -10.54 -8.32 11.45
C LEU A 78 -12.02 -8.77 11.44
N GLU A 79 -12.29 -10.05 11.28
CA GLU A 79 -13.64 -10.62 11.26
C GLU A 79 -14.37 -10.43 12.60
N ALA A 80 -13.65 -10.52 13.71
CA ALA A 80 -14.19 -10.32 15.06
C ALA A 80 -14.23 -8.84 15.50
N GLY A 81 -13.70 -7.92 14.70
CA GLY A 81 -13.59 -6.49 15.05
C GLY A 81 -12.68 -6.23 16.26
N ARG A 82 -11.67 -7.08 16.50
CA ARG A 82 -10.77 -6.98 17.65
C ARG A 82 -9.40 -6.50 17.21
N ASN A 83 -8.67 -5.87 18.15
CA ASN A 83 -7.29 -5.42 17.94
C ASN A 83 -7.10 -4.52 16.70
N LEU A 84 -8.17 -3.80 16.33
CA LEU A 84 -8.14 -2.93 15.16
C LEU A 84 -7.13 -1.78 15.37
N PRO A 85 -6.31 -1.45 14.36
CA PRO A 85 -5.48 -0.25 14.38
C PRO A 85 -6.30 1.01 14.69
N ALA A 86 -5.69 1.96 15.40
CA ALA A 86 -6.40 3.16 15.88
C ALA A 86 -7.09 3.95 14.74
N PHE A 87 -6.48 4.02 13.55
CA PHE A 87 -7.06 4.72 12.40
C PHE A 87 -8.36 4.05 11.90
N ILE A 88 -8.47 2.71 11.99
CA ILE A 88 -9.70 1.99 11.67
C ILE A 88 -10.77 2.27 12.74
N GLY A 89 -10.39 2.28 14.04
CA GLY A 89 -11.28 2.64 15.11
C GLY A 89 -11.88 4.03 14.91
N THR A 90 -11.03 5.03 14.62
CA THR A 90 -11.47 6.40 14.30
C THR A 90 -12.42 6.44 13.11
N PHE A 91 -12.11 5.68 12.05
CA PHE A 91 -12.98 5.58 10.88
C PHE A 91 -14.37 5.01 11.22
N LEU A 92 -14.43 3.97 12.04
CA LEU A 92 -15.70 3.36 12.49
C LEU A 92 -16.50 4.32 13.36
N GLU A 93 -15.86 5.02 14.30
CA GLU A 93 -16.53 6.04 15.13
C GLU A 93 -17.12 7.17 14.28
N GLU A 94 -16.40 7.66 13.27
CA GLU A 94 -16.91 8.68 12.34
C GLU A 94 -18.12 8.17 11.55
N LYS A 95 -18.09 6.92 11.10
CA LYS A 95 -19.18 6.25 10.39
C LYS A 95 -20.43 6.12 11.28
N GLU A 96 -20.27 5.73 12.54
CA GLU A 96 -21.36 5.63 13.53
C GLU A 96 -21.99 7.00 13.86
N ARG A 97 -21.18 8.06 13.91
CA ARG A 97 -21.66 9.45 14.09
C ARG A 97 -22.42 10.00 12.88
N GLY A 98 -22.53 9.22 11.79
CA GLY A 98 -23.28 9.60 10.60
C GLY A 98 -22.56 10.61 9.72
N ILE A 99 -21.24 10.75 9.84
CA ILE A 99 -20.42 11.58 8.96
C ILE A 99 -20.43 10.91 7.58
N ARG A 100 -21.25 11.44 6.67
CA ARG A 100 -21.35 10.93 5.31
C ARG A 100 -20.33 11.59 4.41
N ARG A 101 -19.61 10.79 3.63
CA ARG A 101 -18.71 11.24 2.56
C ARG A 101 -19.09 10.56 1.25
N PRO A 102 -18.90 11.18 0.09
CA PRO A 102 -19.20 10.56 -1.21
C PRO A 102 -18.50 9.23 -1.41
N HIS A 103 -17.25 9.13 -0.95
CA HIS A 103 -16.44 7.92 -0.98
C HIS A 103 -15.98 7.60 0.45
N VAL A 104 -16.68 6.69 1.09
CA VAL A 104 -16.47 6.36 2.51
C VAL A 104 -15.03 5.89 2.76
N HIS A 105 -14.48 5.05 1.87
CA HIS A 105 -13.14 4.49 2.07
C HIS A 105 -12.01 5.48 1.81
N ASP A 106 -12.23 6.61 1.11
CA ASP A 106 -11.22 7.67 1.00
C ASP A 106 -10.81 8.18 2.38
N ARG A 107 -11.75 8.25 3.33
CA ARG A 107 -11.44 8.64 4.71
C ARG A 107 -10.58 7.60 5.45
N LEU A 108 -10.83 6.33 5.22
CA LEU A 108 -9.99 5.25 5.77
C LEU A 108 -8.53 5.43 5.30
N TRP A 109 -8.33 5.66 4.00
CA TRP A 109 -7.00 5.87 3.44
C TRP A 109 -6.35 7.18 3.91
N GLU A 110 -7.14 8.26 4.05
CA GLU A 110 -6.66 9.52 4.63
C GLU A 110 -6.11 9.32 6.05
N LEU A 111 -6.85 8.62 6.90
CA LEU A 111 -6.43 8.30 8.27
C LEU A 111 -5.20 7.38 8.29
N CYS A 112 -5.16 6.36 7.42
CA CYS A 112 -4.01 5.47 7.28
C CYS A 112 -2.74 6.25 6.89
N TYR A 113 -2.79 7.03 5.81
CA TYR A 113 -1.63 7.82 5.38
C TYR A 113 -1.24 8.89 6.40
N GLY A 114 -2.22 9.51 7.08
CA GLY A 114 -1.96 10.43 8.19
C GLY A 114 -1.15 9.79 9.31
N THR A 115 -1.52 8.57 9.70
CA THR A 115 -0.79 7.78 10.71
C THR A 115 0.65 7.48 10.26
N ILE A 116 0.84 7.11 9.00
CA ILE A 116 2.19 6.83 8.47
C ILE A 116 3.04 8.09 8.47
N LEU A 117 2.50 9.22 7.99
CA LEU A 117 3.23 10.49 7.93
C LEU A 117 3.58 11.03 9.31
N GLU A 118 2.69 10.89 10.29
CA GLU A 118 2.95 11.28 11.68
C GLU A 118 4.10 10.44 12.28
N ALA A 119 4.08 9.12 12.09
CA ALA A 119 5.13 8.23 12.55
C ALA A 119 6.46 8.52 11.84
N ALA A 120 6.42 8.75 10.52
CA ALA A 120 7.58 9.11 9.72
C ALA A 120 8.19 10.44 10.16
N GLY A 121 7.36 11.45 10.45
CA GLY A 121 7.81 12.75 10.96
C GLY A 121 8.47 12.64 12.33
N LYS A 122 7.89 11.89 13.26
CA LYS A 122 8.46 11.64 14.60
C LYS A 122 9.82 10.95 14.53
N ARG A 123 10.01 10.07 13.55
CA ARG A 123 11.24 9.28 13.41
C ARG A 123 12.25 9.89 12.45
N GLY A 124 11.86 10.91 11.68
CA GLY A 124 12.69 11.54 10.64
C GLY A 124 12.94 10.63 9.43
N CYS A 125 11.99 9.74 9.10
CA CYS A 125 12.08 8.82 7.95
C CYS A 125 11.78 9.59 6.66
N ARG A 126 12.83 9.91 5.90
CA ARG A 126 12.71 10.68 4.65
C ARG A 126 12.00 9.91 3.57
N PHE A 127 12.27 8.61 3.47
CA PHE A 127 11.61 7.76 2.47
C PHE A 127 10.10 7.90 2.52
N LEU A 128 9.47 7.72 3.69
CA LEU A 128 8.01 7.79 3.83
C LEU A 128 7.49 9.23 3.68
N LEU A 129 8.24 10.23 4.15
CA LEU A 129 7.86 11.64 3.99
C LEU A 129 7.88 12.11 2.52
N ASP A 130 8.66 11.46 1.64
CA ASP A 130 8.69 11.75 0.21
C ASP A 130 7.75 10.82 -0.59
N TYR A 131 7.68 9.53 -0.24
CA TYR A 131 6.90 8.54 -0.98
C TYR A 131 5.39 8.65 -0.75
N ILE A 132 4.93 8.82 0.49
CA ILE A 132 3.49 8.85 0.79
C ILE A 132 2.77 10.04 0.13
N PRO A 133 3.29 11.29 0.15
CA PRO A 133 2.67 12.38 -0.59
C PRO A 133 2.58 12.14 -2.10
N TRP A 134 3.59 11.46 -2.67
CA TRP A 134 3.58 11.08 -4.08
C TRP A 134 2.50 10.04 -4.39
N GLU A 135 2.36 9.01 -3.57
CA GLU A 135 1.32 7.98 -3.71
C GLU A 135 -0.10 8.58 -3.55
N ILE A 136 -0.29 9.52 -2.61
CA ILE A 136 -1.55 10.26 -2.43
C ILE A 136 -1.91 11.01 -3.72
N GLU A 137 -0.97 11.77 -4.28
CA GLU A 137 -1.23 12.54 -5.50
C GLU A 137 -1.48 11.63 -6.70
N LEU A 138 -0.74 10.52 -6.85
CA LEU A 138 -1.00 9.52 -7.88
C LEU A 138 -2.43 8.98 -7.78
N ARG A 139 -2.90 8.61 -6.58
CA ARG A 139 -4.27 8.14 -6.36
C ARG A 139 -5.31 9.20 -6.73
N ASN A 140 -5.07 10.45 -6.34
CA ASN A 140 -5.94 11.57 -6.68
C ASN A 140 -6.05 11.76 -8.20
N ARG A 141 -4.93 11.69 -8.92
CA ARG A 141 -4.91 11.82 -10.39
C ARG A 141 -5.64 10.67 -11.08
N LEU A 142 -5.46 9.43 -10.58
CA LEU A 142 -6.18 8.27 -11.10
C LEU A 142 -7.68 8.35 -10.82
N ALA A 143 -8.09 8.82 -9.65
CA ALA A 143 -9.49 9.06 -9.33
C ALA A 143 -10.10 10.10 -10.28
N ALA A 144 -9.42 11.22 -10.50
CA ALA A 144 -9.87 12.28 -11.42
C ALA A 144 -9.99 11.75 -12.88
N LEU A 145 -9.04 10.91 -13.33
CA LEU A 145 -9.09 10.29 -14.66
C LEU A 145 -10.34 9.40 -14.82
N ARG A 146 -10.59 8.49 -13.85
CA ARG A 146 -11.76 7.59 -13.85
C ARG A 146 -13.09 8.35 -13.82
N LEU A 147 -13.17 9.45 -13.08
CA LEU A 147 -14.34 10.31 -13.02
C LEU A 147 -14.61 10.98 -14.36
N ARG A 148 -13.58 11.50 -15.01
CA ARG A 148 -13.68 12.10 -16.34
C ARG A 148 -14.17 11.07 -17.37
N GLU A 149 -13.66 9.85 -17.36
CA GLU A 149 -14.08 8.76 -18.24
C GLU A 149 -15.55 8.35 -17.99
N SER A 150 -16.03 8.48 -16.75
CA SER A 150 -17.43 8.19 -16.39
C SER A 150 -18.38 9.39 -16.57
N GLY A 151 -17.89 10.53 -17.08
CA GLY A 151 -18.69 11.75 -17.31
C GLY A 151 -19.12 12.46 -16.03
N LYS A 152 -18.47 12.18 -14.89
CA LYS A 152 -18.75 12.84 -13.60
C LYS A 152 -17.77 13.97 -13.33
N SER A 153 -18.23 15.00 -12.59
CA SER A 153 -17.36 16.10 -12.17
C SER A 153 -16.37 15.63 -11.09
N ALA A 154 -15.11 16.01 -11.25
CA ALA A 154 -14.08 15.74 -10.23
C ALA A 154 -14.33 16.52 -8.91
N GLU A 155 -15.07 17.65 -8.99
CA GLU A 155 -15.38 18.49 -7.82
C GLU A 155 -16.37 17.85 -6.84
N GLU A 156 -17.18 16.89 -7.31
CA GLU A 156 -18.16 16.17 -6.49
C GLU A 156 -17.55 15.01 -5.69
N HIS A 157 -16.27 14.73 -5.90
CA HIS A 157 -15.62 13.56 -5.32
C HIS A 157 -14.51 13.98 -4.39
N SER A 158 -14.61 13.53 -3.15
CA SER A 158 -13.54 13.70 -2.17
C SER A 158 -12.31 12.94 -2.65
N VAL A 159 -11.23 13.64 -2.82
CA VAL A 159 -9.89 13.08 -3.01
C VAL A 159 -9.11 13.21 -1.70
N LEU A 160 -8.08 12.40 -1.55
CA LEU A 160 -7.20 12.49 -0.39
C LEU A 160 -6.58 13.89 -0.30
N PRO A 161 -6.37 14.43 0.92
CA PRO A 161 -5.76 15.74 1.08
C PRO A 161 -4.42 15.85 0.36
N LEU A 162 -4.30 16.83 -0.53
CA LEU A 162 -3.07 17.08 -1.27
C LEU A 162 -2.01 17.68 -0.33
N ILE A 163 -0.89 16.99 -0.20
CA ILE A 163 0.23 17.42 0.63
C ILE A 163 1.29 18.09 -0.25
N ARG A 164 1.51 17.54 -1.45
CA ARG A 164 2.52 18.01 -2.39
C ARG A 164 2.07 17.68 -3.82
N SER A 165 2.37 18.54 -4.77
CA SER A 165 2.04 18.33 -6.18
C SER A 165 3.21 17.71 -6.92
N PHE A 166 2.89 16.73 -7.79
CA PHE A 166 3.85 16.04 -8.67
C PHE A 166 3.33 16.05 -10.10
N ASP A 167 4.24 15.98 -11.07
CA ASP A 167 3.87 15.91 -12.48
C ASP A 167 3.69 14.46 -12.92
N PHE A 168 2.45 14.09 -13.24
CA PHE A 168 2.07 12.78 -13.76
C PHE A 168 1.61 12.83 -15.22
N THR A 169 1.83 13.95 -15.92
CA THR A 169 1.31 14.17 -17.28
C THR A 169 1.72 13.05 -18.24
N ALA A 170 2.99 12.65 -18.24
CA ALA A 170 3.49 11.59 -19.11
C ALA A 170 2.89 10.23 -18.76
N LEU A 171 2.77 9.90 -17.47
CA LEU A 171 2.17 8.64 -17.01
C LEU A 171 0.69 8.55 -17.38
N LEU A 172 -0.08 9.60 -17.10
CA LEU A 172 -1.51 9.64 -17.40
C LEU A 172 -1.79 9.53 -18.90
N SER A 173 -0.99 10.20 -19.74
CA SER A 173 -1.10 10.08 -21.18
C SER A 173 -0.85 8.63 -21.67
N GLN A 174 0.10 7.92 -21.06
CA GLN A 174 0.34 6.50 -21.38
C GLN A 174 -0.82 5.62 -20.94
N ILE A 175 -1.42 5.89 -19.77
CA ILE A 175 -2.58 5.13 -19.25
C ILE A 175 -3.79 5.32 -20.13
N GLU A 176 -4.12 6.55 -20.55
CA GLU A 176 -5.26 6.86 -21.43
C GLU A 176 -5.16 6.12 -22.79
N GLY A 177 -3.96 5.87 -23.26
CA GLY A 177 -3.71 5.10 -24.48
C GLY A 177 -3.86 3.57 -24.33
N GLN A 178 -3.98 3.06 -23.09
CA GLN A 178 -4.01 1.61 -22.84
C GLN A 178 -5.44 1.07 -22.76
N LYS A 179 -5.72 0.02 -23.54
CA LYS A 179 -6.99 -0.71 -23.47
C LYS A 179 -6.95 -1.92 -22.53
N ASN A 180 -5.75 -2.39 -22.18
CA ASN A 180 -5.57 -3.55 -21.32
C ASN A 180 -5.36 -3.12 -19.87
N PRO A 181 -6.28 -3.45 -18.93
CA PRO A 181 -6.14 -3.09 -17.52
C PRO A 181 -4.84 -3.61 -16.89
N LEU A 182 -4.39 -4.80 -17.26
CA LEU A 182 -3.13 -5.36 -16.76
C LEU A 182 -1.91 -4.54 -17.20
N ALA A 183 -1.93 -3.99 -18.42
CA ALA A 183 -0.88 -3.11 -18.90
C ALA A 183 -0.88 -1.78 -18.12
N VAL A 184 -2.04 -1.23 -17.76
CA VAL A 184 -2.17 -0.06 -16.90
C VAL A 184 -1.57 -0.33 -15.52
N GLU A 185 -1.91 -1.46 -14.89
CA GLU A 185 -1.34 -1.84 -13.60
C GLU A 185 0.19 -1.99 -13.65
N ARG A 186 0.73 -2.55 -14.74
CA ARG A 186 2.19 -2.64 -14.94
C ARG A 186 2.86 -1.27 -15.05
N LEU A 187 2.24 -0.34 -15.78
CA LEU A 187 2.74 1.03 -15.87
C LEU A 187 2.76 1.70 -14.49
N LEU A 188 1.65 1.61 -13.75
CA LEU A 188 1.51 2.20 -12.43
C LEU A 188 2.55 1.66 -11.43
N ASP A 189 2.70 0.34 -11.38
CA ASP A 189 3.67 -0.26 -10.47
C ASP A 189 5.12 -0.03 -10.93
N GLY A 190 5.35 0.06 -12.24
CA GLY A 190 6.64 0.48 -12.78
C GLY A 190 7.03 1.88 -12.28
N GLU A 191 6.10 2.83 -12.29
CA GLU A 191 6.33 4.18 -11.78
C GLU A 191 6.49 4.20 -10.26
N ARG A 192 5.71 3.40 -9.51
CA ARG A 192 5.91 3.22 -8.07
C ARG A 192 7.31 2.70 -7.74
N LEU A 193 7.74 1.65 -8.42
CA LEU A 193 9.08 1.07 -8.22
C LEU A 193 10.20 2.08 -8.50
N LYS A 194 10.10 2.86 -9.60
CA LYS A 194 11.06 3.92 -9.92
C LYS A 194 11.10 4.99 -8.83
N HIS A 195 9.92 5.45 -8.38
CA HIS A 195 9.84 6.50 -7.36
C HIS A 195 10.36 6.01 -6.01
N ILE A 196 10.02 4.79 -5.59
CA ILE A 196 10.55 4.15 -4.38
C ILE A 196 12.09 4.10 -4.45
N TYR A 197 12.64 3.67 -5.59
CA TYR A 197 14.09 3.62 -5.78
C TYR A 197 14.73 5.01 -5.67
N HIS A 198 14.07 6.03 -6.18
CA HIS A 198 14.53 7.41 -6.09
C HIS A 198 14.53 7.95 -4.65
N CYS A 199 13.53 7.59 -3.85
CA CYS A 199 13.35 8.07 -2.47
C CYS A 199 14.13 7.25 -1.42
N GLN A 200 14.64 6.06 -1.73
CA GLN A 200 15.25 5.13 -0.74
C GLN A 200 16.53 5.66 -0.05
N GLY A 201 17.11 6.75 -0.55
CA GLY A 201 18.37 7.28 -0.04
C GLY A 201 19.60 6.50 -0.53
N ASN A 202 20.79 6.93 -0.08
CA ASN A 202 22.07 6.38 -0.54
C ASN A 202 22.70 5.37 0.42
N ASP A 203 22.22 5.27 1.66
CA ASP A 203 22.72 4.30 2.64
C ASP A 203 21.86 3.02 2.61
N PRO A 204 22.37 1.91 2.04
CA PRO A 204 21.62 0.67 1.91
C PRO A 204 21.31 0.01 3.26
N PHE A 205 21.91 0.47 4.34
CA PHE A 205 21.73 -0.06 5.70
C PHE A 205 20.91 0.86 6.59
N SER A 206 20.25 1.84 6.02
CA SER A 206 19.37 2.77 6.70
C SER A 206 17.95 2.20 6.86
N LEU A 207 17.19 2.79 7.79
CA LEU A 207 15.76 2.54 7.93
C LEU A 207 14.99 2.91 6.64
N ASP A 208 15.36 4.01 6.00
CA ASP A 208 14.76 4.46 4.74
C ASP A 208 14.88 3.38 3.64
N SER A 209 16.08 2.83 3.45
CA SER A 209 16.33 1.75 2.49
C SER A 209 15.59 0.47 2.85
N LEU A 210 15.45 0.14 4.14
CA LEU A 210 14.70 -1.03 4.60
C LEU A 210 13.21 -0.90 4.29
N LEU A 211 12.61 0.26 4.58
CA LEU A 211 11.18 0.49 4.31
C LEU A 211 10.91 0.60 2.79
N ALA A 212 11.84 1.18 2.03
CA ALA A 212 11.78 1.16 0.56
C ALA A 212 11.87 -0.27 0.00
N TYR A 213 12.71 -1.13 0.58
CA TYR A 213 12.78 -2.55 0.23
C TYR A 213 11.42 -3.24 0.48
N LEU A 214 10.80 -3.03 1.66
CA LEU A 214 9.48 -3.58 1.98
C LEU A 214 8.39 -3.10 1.01
N SER A 215 8.40 -1.81 0.66
CA SER A 215 7.44 -1.26 -0.31
C SER A 215 7.57 -1.94 -1.68
N ARG A 216 8.79 -2.19 -2.15
CA ARG A 216 9.03 -2.94 -3.40
C ARG A 216 8.58 -4.39 -3.27
N ALA A 217 8.90 -5.05 -2.16
CA ALA A 217 8.49 -6.43 -1.91
C ALA A 217 6.96 -6.58 -1.90
N MET A 218 6.20 -5.60 -1.35
CA MET A 218 4.73 -5.57 -1.44
C MET A 218 4.23 -5.54 -2.89
N ILE A 219 4.85 -4.74 -3.75
CA ILE A 219 4.50 -4.65 -5.17
C ILE A 219 4.77 -5.99 -5.86
N TYR A 220 5.95 -6.57 -5.68
CA TYR A 220 6.29 -7.88 -6.27
C TYR A 220 5.39 -9.00 -5.76
N GLY A 221 5.09 -9.06 -4.45
CA GLY A 221 4.16 -10.03 -3.89
C GLY A 221 2.74 -9.90 -4.43
N ARG A 222 2.29 -8.67 -4.79
CA ARG A 222 1.03 -8.47 -5.52
C ARG A 222 1.06 -9.12 -6.90
N TRP A 223 2.14 -8.98 -7.65
CA TRP A 223 2.29 -9.59 -8.98
C TRP A 223 2.35 -11.11 -8.92
N GLU A 224 3.00 -11.68 -7.92
CA GLU A 224 3.03 -13.11 -7.71
C GLU A 224 1.61 -13.69 -7.55
N ARG A 225 0.77 -13.06 -6.70
CA ARG A 225 -0.64 -13.47 -6.53
C ARG A 225 -1.48 -13.32 -7.81
N LEU A 226 -1.21 -12.29 -8.63
CA LEU A 226 -1.92 -12.10 -9.91
C LEU A 226 -1.56 -13.14 -10.97
N GLN A 227 -0.46 -13.86 -10.80
CA GLN A 227 -0.02 -14.94 -11.71
C GLN A 227 -0.45 -16.33 -11.24
N GLU A 228 -0.96 -16.48 -10.02
CA GLU A 228 -1.53 -17.74 -9.57
C GLU A 228 -2.70 -18.12 -10.47
N PRO A 229 -2.73 -19.39 -10.97
CA PRO A 229 -3.83 -19.83 -11.81
C PRO A 229 -5.14 -19.68 -11.05
N TYR A 230 -6.07 -18.94 -11.62
CA TYR A 230 -7.40 -18.78 -11.07
C TYR A 230 -8.11 -20.15 -11.10
N ASP A 231 -8.35 -20.74 -9.93
CA ASP A 231 -9.07 -22.01 -9.83
C ASP A 231 -10.57 -21.77 -10.07
N MET A 232 -10.98 -21.93 -11.33
CA MET A 232 -12.38 -21.82 -11.75
C MET A 232 -13.30 -22.84 -11.07
N ASN A 233 -12.77 -23.94 -10.53
CA ASN A 233 -13.58 -24.97 -9.88
C ASN A 233 -14.17 -24.48 -8.56
N ASN A 234 -13.48 -23.65 -7.79
CA ASN A 234 -14.00 -23.06 -6.58
C ASN A 234 -15.18 -22.09 -6.82
N TYR A 235 -15.28 -21.50 -8.03
CA TYR A 235 -16.38 -20.61 -8.37
C TYR A 235 -17.58 -21.32 -8.97
N LEU A 236 -17.37 -22.44 -9.65
CA LEU A 236 -18.46 -23.18 -10.32
C LEU A 236 -19.12 -24.22 -9.40
N PHE A 237 -18.44 -24.67 -8.36
CA PHE A 237 -18.92 -25.76 -7.49
C PHE A 237 -18.91 -25.45 -5.98
N GLY A 238 -18.55 -24.22 -5.57
CA GLY A 238 -18.48 -23.77 -4.18
C GLY A 238 -19.80 -23.23 -3.59
N GLY A 239 -20.95 -23.53 -4.19
CA GLY A 239 -22.27 -23.15 -3.73
C GLY A 239 -23.08 -24.37 -3.31
N GLY A 240 -22.74 -24.97 -2.15
CA GLY A 240 -23.51 -26.01 -1.48
C GLY A 240 -23.66 -25.66 -0.02
#